data_3b356dc2c383e63bb73157722b1c522d
#
_entry.id   3b356dc2c383e63bb73157722b1c522d
#
_cell.length_a   1.000
_cell.length_b   1.000
_cell.length_c   1.000
_cell.angle_alpha   90.00
_cell.angle_beta   90.00
_cell.angle_gamma   90.00
#
_symmetry.space_group_name_H-M   'P 1'
#
loop_
_entity.id
_entity.type
_entity.pdbx_description
1 polymer ?
#
loop_
_entity_poly.entity_id
_entity_poly.type
_entity_poly.pdbx_seq_one_letter_code
_entity_poly.pdbx_strand_id
1 'polypeptide(L)'
;GIVFVFLFCGSFNGNIAKKAKAHAADLLAAGKTVKIITVGKKGRDAMKRDFGDYFIAHVDLSEVKRIGYDNAQDIARDVLGRFDAAEFDVATIFYAKFVNVVTQIPTAQQIIPFEAPEGAEADDGTLYDYEPSEEAILADLLPRAVATQIFAALLENGASEQGARMSAMDNATRNAGEMI
;
A
#
# COMPACT_ATOMS: atom_id res chain seq x y z
N GLY A 1 2.82 -19.42 -13.66
CA GLY A 1 2.17 -19.21 -12.38
C GLY A 1 1.82 -17.76 -12.13
N ILE A 2 0.92 -17.50 -11.19
CA ILE A 2 0.51 -16.14 -10.85
C ILE A 2 1.63 -15.46 -10.05
N VAL A 3 1.98 -14.24 -10.42
CA VAL A 3 2.99 -13.43 -9.75
C VAL A 3 2.31 -12.31 -8.98
N PHE A 4 2.61 -12.23 -7.68
CA PHE A 4 2.07 -11.20 -6.78
C PHE A 4 3.16 -10.17 -6.49
N VAL A 5 2.81 -8.89 -6.55
CA VAL A 5 3.69 -7.83 -6.07
C VAL A 5 3.05 -7.16 -4.84
N PHE A 6 3.85 -6.95 -3.81
CA PHE A 6 3.43 -6.26 -2.59
C PHE A 6 4.09 -4.88 -2.55
N LEU A 7 3.25 -3.85 -2.40
CA LEU A 7 3.72 -2.52 -2.03
C LEU A 7 3.65 -2.42 -0.51
N PHE A 8 4.79 -2.42 0.12
CA PHE A 8 4.87 -2.39 1.58
C PHE A 8 5.18 -0.98 2.07
N CYS A 9 4.19 -0.36 2.71
CA CYS A 9 4.27 1.02 3.19
C CYS A 9 4.51 1.06 4.69
N GLY A 10 5.73 1.32 5.07
CA GLY A 10 6.14 1.67 6.42
C GLY A 10 5.75 0.72 7.55
N SER A 11 6.67 0.45 8.44
CA SER A 11 6.38 -0.33 9.64
C SER A 11 6.92 0.41 10.86
N PHE A 12 6.03 1.05 11.59
CA PHE A 12 6.40 1.73 12.85
C PHE A 12 6.11 0.86 14.09
N ASN A 13 5.36 -0.25 13.95
CA ASN A 13 4.98 -1.12 15.06
C ASN A 13 5.14 -2.62 14.78
N GLY A 14 5.63 -3.01 13.63
CA GLY A 14 5.85 -4.41 13.26
C GLY A 14 4.61 -5.20 12.85
N ASN A 15 3.41 -4.73 13.13
CA ASN A 15 2.18 -5.47 12.82
C ASN A 15 1.90 -5.55 11.33
N ILE A 16 2.20 -4.49 10.58
CA ILE A 16 2.07 -4.48 9.13
C ILE A 16 3.05 -5.49 8.52
N ALA A 17 4.28 -5.51 9.02
CA ALA A 17 5.30 -6.47 8.57
C ALA A 17 4.87 -7.91 8.83
N LYS A 18 4.31 -8.21 10.00
CA LYS A 18 3.78 -9.54 10.32
C LYS A 18 2.69 -9.97 9.35
N LYS A 19 1.76 -9.08 9.05
CA LYS A 19 0.67 -9.35 8.10
C LYS A 19 1.20 -9.61 6.70
N ALA A 20 2.11 -8.77 6.22
CA ALA A 20 2.72 -8.92 4.90
C ALA A 20 3.55 -10.19 4.80
N LYS A 21 4.34 -10.51 5.82
CA LYS A 21 5.16 -11.74 5.86
C LYS A 21 4.30 -12.99 5.85
N ALA A 22 3.21 -13.01 6.64
CA ALA A 22 2.28 -14.13 6.67
C ALA A 22 1.63 -14.34 5.30
N HIS A 23 1.18 -13.28 4.67
CA HIS A 23 0.58 -13.33 3.34
C HIS A 23 1.58 -13.81 2.29
N ALA A 24 2.81 -13.30 2.32
CA ALA A 24 3.88 -13.74 1.42
C ALA A 24 4.22 -15.21 1.62
N ALA A 25 4.34 -15.66 2.87
CA ALA A 25 4.62 -17.07 3.20
C ALA A 25 3.51 -18.00 2.68
N ASP A 26 2.25 -17.63 2.85
CA ASP A 26 1.12 -18.40 2.35
C ASP A 26 1.15 -18.54 0.82
N LEU A 27 1.45 -17.46 0.12
CA LEU A 27 1.54 -17.46 -1.34
C LEU A 27 2.72 -18.30 -1.83
N LEU A 28 3.88 -18.20 -1.18
CA LEU A 28 5.05 -18.99 -1.52
C LEU A 28 4.79 -20.49 -1.27
N ALA A 29 4.13 -20.82 -0.16
CA ALA A 29 3.72 -22.20 0.14
C ALA A 29 2.75 -22.76 -0.89
N ALA A 30 1.92 -21.93 -1.49
CA ALA A 30 0.99 -22.30 -2.56
C ALA A 30 1.67 -22.37 -3.94
N GLY A 31 2.98 -22.20 -4.02
CA GLY A 31 3.73 -22.23 -5.29
C GLY A 31 3.63 -20.97 -6.12
N LYS A 32 3.17 -19.87 -5.53
CA LYS A 32 3.08 -18.57 -6.20
C LYS A 32 4.41 -17.82 -6.10
N THR A 33 4.62 -16.87 -7.01
CA THR A 33 5.79 -16.00 -6.99
C THR A 33 5.41 -14.68 -6.31
N VAL A 34 6.26 -14.21 -5.40
CA VAL A 34 6.07 -12.95 -4.68
C VAL A 34 7.22 -12.00 -4.99
N LYS A 35 6.90 -10.75 -5.27
CA LYS A 35 7.86 -9.65 -5.44
C LYS A 35 7.47 -8.52 -4.51
N ILE A 36 8.43 -7.78 -3.98
CA ILE A 36 8.16 -6.74 -3.00
C ILE A 36 8.74 -5.41 -3.46
N ILE A 37 7.91 -4.37 -3.41
CA ILE A 37 8.33 -2.98 -3.58
C ILE A 37 8.17 -2.32 -2.21
N THR A 38 9.26 -1.85 -1.65
CA THR A 38 9.22 -1.16 -0.36
C THR A 38 9.07 0.35 -0.56
N VAL A 39 8.21 0.95 0.23
CA VAL A 39 7.97 2.39 0.26
C VAL A 39 8.38 2.91 1.63
N GLY A 40 9.46 3.69 1.66
CA GLY A 40 10.04 4.18 2.90
C GLY A 40 11.07 3.24 3.51
N LYS A 41 12.02 3.84 4.22
CA LYS A 41 13.16 3.13 4.81
C LYS A 41 12.76 2.11 5.87
N LYS A 42 11.81 2.48 6.74
CA LYS A 42 11.36 1.61 7.83
C LYS A 42 10.73 0.32 7.31
N GLY A 43 9.94 0.43 6.24
CA GLY A 43 9.34 -0.74 5.60
C GLY A 43 10.39 -1.67 5.01
N ARG A 44 11.39 -1.11 4.35
CA ARG A 44 12.50 -1.87 3.80
C ARG A 44 13.26 -2.62 4.90
N ASP A 45 13.62 -1.92 5.97
CA ASP A 45 14.38 -2.52 7.06
C ASP A 45 13.59 -3.63 7.77
N ALA A 46 12.27 -3.47 7.91
CA ALA A 46 11.41 -4.47 8.53
C ALA A 46 11.30 -5.76 7.74
N MET A 47 11.37 -5.70 6.41
CA MET A 47 11.18 -6.84 5.52
C MET A 47 12.51 -7.43 5.00
N LYS A 48 13.59 -6.68 5.08
CA LYS A 48 14.86 -7.01 4.44
C LYS A 48 15.46 -8.35 4.91
N ARG A 49 15.37 -8.63 6.20
CA ARG A 49 15.99 -9.82 6.79
C ARG A 49 15.37 -11.11 6.25
N ASP A 50 14.04 -11.16 6.20
CA ASP A 50 13.32 -12.38 5.85
C ASP A 50 12.96 -12.46 4.37
N PHE A 51 12.76 -11.32 3.71
CA PHE A 51 12.26 -11.24 2.34
C PHE A 51 13.08 -10.32 1.42
N GLY A 52 14.31 -10.01 1.80
CA GLY A 52 15.19 -9.15 0.99
C GLY A 52 15.42 -9.64 -0.42
N ASP A 53 15.45 -10.94 -0.63
CA ASP A 53 15.65 -11.57 -1.94
C ASP A 53 14.47 -11.34 -2.89
N TYR A 54 13.31 -10.97 -2.37
CA TYR A 54 12.11 -10.71 -3.16
C TYR A 54 11.93 -9.23 -3.52
N PHE A 55 12.82 -8.36 -3.06
CA PHE A 55 12.77 -6.93 -3.35
C PHE A 55 13.12 -6.67 -4.80
N ILE A 56 12.23 -5.94 -5.50
CA ILE A 56 12.44 -5.53 -6.90
C ILE A 56 12.63 -4.03 -7.05
N ALA A 57 12.17 -3.24 -6.09
CA ALA A 57 12.31 -1.79 -6.09
C ALA A 57 12.15 -1.24 -4.68
N HIS A 58 12.65 -0.03 -4.49
CA HIS A 58 12.49 0.73 -3.26
C HIS A 58 12.15 2.18 -3.61
N VAL A 59 11.12 2.72 -2.96
CA VAL A 59 10.73 4.12 -3.08
C VAL A 59 11.20 4.85 -1.83
N ASP A 60 12.10 5.81 -2.03
CA ASP A 60 12.62 6.63 -0.94
C ASP A 60 11.78 7.90 -0.79
N LEU A 61 11.14 8.07 0.35
CA LEU A 61 10.34 9.24 0.69
C LEU A 61 11.00 10.11 1.78
N SER A 62 12.25 9.84 2.11
CA SER A 62 12.95 10.51 3.22
C SER A 62 13.10 12.02 3.03
N GLU A 63 13.22 12.47 1.78
CA GLU A 63 13.34 13.90 1.45
C GLU A 63 11.99 14.59 1.25
N VAL A 64 10.91 13.83 1.24
CA VAL A 64 9.56 14.36 1.05
C VAL A 64 9.02 14.85 2.38
N LYS A 65 8.90 16.17 2.52
CA LYS A 65 8.38 16.79 3.74
C LYS A 65 6.89 16.53 3.92
N ARG A 66 6.15 16.53 2.82
CA ARG A 66 4.72 16.28 2.81
C ARG A 66 4.37 15.44 1.59
N ILE A 67 3.77 14.29 1.82
CA ILE A 67 3.37 13.38 0.75
C ILE A 67 2.22 14.03 -0.03
N GLY A 68 2.44 14.21 -1.32
CA GLY A 68 1.47 14.74 -2.27
C GLY A 68 0.97 13.67 -3.23
N TYR A 69 -0.07 14.01 -3.97
CA TYR A 69 -0.63 13.14 -5.00
C TYR A 69 0.42 12.80 -6.09
N ASP A 70 1.33 13.71 -6.39
CA ASP A 70 2.43 13.50 -7.33
C ASP A 70 3.34 12.33 -6.92
N ASN A 71 3.60 12.17 -5.63
CA ASN A 71 4.37 11.02 -5.12
C ASN A 71 3.63 9.70 -5.39
N ALA A 72 2.33 9.67 -5.18
CA ALA A 72 1.50 8.51 -5.48
C ALA A 72 1.42 8.22 -6.99
N GLN A 73 1.35 9.27 -7.81
CA GLN A 73 1.39 9.13 -9.27
C GLN A 73 2.68 8.49 -9.76
N ASP A 74 3.82 8.89 -9.21
CA ASP A 74 5.12 8.31 -9.58
C ASP A 74 5.18 6.83 -9.24
N ILE A 75 4.70 6.44 -8.05
CA ILE A 75 4.62 5.04 -7.64
C ILE A 75 3.66 4.27 -8.55
N ALA A 76 2.47 4.82 -8.82
CA ALA A 76 1.48 4.21 -9.70
C ALA A 76 2.04 4.00 -11.10
N ARG A 77 2.76 4.97 -11.63
CA ARG A 77 3.38 4.88 -12.96
C ARG A 77 4.40 3.75 -13.02
N ASP A 78 5.23 3.60 -12.01
CA ASP A 78 6.20 2.50 -11.92
C ASP A 78 5.50 1.15 -11.83
N VAL A 79 4.51 1.03 -10.97
CA VAL A 79 3.74 -0.22 -10.77
C VAL A 79 3.01 -0.62 -12.06
N LEU A 80 2.34 0.32 -12.70
CA LEU A 80 1.62 0.06 -13.95
C LEU A 80 2.56 -0.26 -15.11
N GLY A 81 3.72 0.38 -15.17
CA GLY A 81 4.76 0.05 -16.16
C GLY A 81 5.24 -1.38 -16.01
N ARG A 82 5.43 -1.84 -14.78
CA ARG A 82 5.80 -3.23 -14.49
C ARG A 82 4.67 -4.21 -14.82
N PHE A 83 3.44 -3.81 -14.58
CA PHE A 83 2.26 -4.61 -14.96
C PHE A 83 2.16 -4.78 -16.48
N ASP A 84 2.34 -3.68 -17.23
CA ASP A 84 2.34 -3.70 -18.70
C ASP A 84 3.48 -4.54 -19.27
N ALA A 85 4.61 -4.59 -18.56
CA ALA A 85 5.75 -5.44 -18.91
C ALA A 85 5.57 -6.91 -18.47
N ALA A 86 4.40 -7.27 -17.95
CA ALA A 86 4.07 -8.62 -17.47
C ALA A 86 4.98 -9.12 -16.33
N GLU A 87 5.49 -8.21 -15.51
CA GLU A 87 6.32 -8.58 -14.36
C GLU A 87 5.51 -9.17 -13.21
N PHE A 88 4.21 -8.85 -13.13
CA PHE A 88 3.32 -9.41 -12.11
C PHE A 88 1.86 -9.41 -12.62
N ASP A 89 1.00 -10.12 -11.88
CA ASP A 89 -0.44 -10.25 -12.21
C ASP A 89 -1.33 -9.55 -11.19
N VAL A 90 -0.95 -9.57 -9.92
CA VAL A 90 -1.74 -9.01 -8.81
C VAL A 90 -0.86 -8.09 -7.97
N ALA A 91 -1.35 -6.90 -7.69
CA ALA A 91 -0.69 -5.95 -6.79
C ALA A 91 -1.53 -5.69 -5.55
N THR A 92 -0.91 -5.79 -4.38
CA THR A 92 -1.54 -5.53 -3.08
C THR A 92 -0.69 -4.53 -2.31
N ILE A 93 -1.33 -3.52 -1.73
CA ILE A 93 -0.67 -2.55 -0.88
C ILE A 93 -0.92 -2.89 0.60
N PHE A 94 0.15 -2.89 1.40
CA PHE A 94 0.10 -3.10 2.85
C PHE A 94 0.41 -1.79 3.56
N TYR A 95 -0.51 -1.35 4.41
CA TYR A 95 -0.40 -0.10 5.13
C TYR A 95 -1.14 -0.17 6.46
N ALA A 96 -0.95 0.83 7.32
CA ALA A 96 -1.71 0.95 8.57
C ALA A 96 -2.89 1.89 8.34
N LYS A 97 -4.10 1.35 8.48
CA LYS A 97 -5.33 2.14 8.44
C LYS A 97 -5.49 2.88 9.76
N PHE A 98 -5.68 4.19 9.69
CA PHE A 98 -5.88 5.02 10.86
C PHE A 98 -7.33 4.94 11.35
N VAL A 99 -7.53 4.56 12.60
CA VAL A 99 -8.83 4.57 13.27
C VAL A 99 -8.88 5.71 14.28
N ASN A 100 -7.91 5.73 15.17
CA ASN A 100 -7.71 6.83 16.12
C ASN A 100 -6.25 6.78 16.62
N VAL A 101 -5.87 7.69 17.51
CA VAL A 101 -4.51 7.84 18.00
C VAL A 101 -3.96 6.55 18.63
N VAL A 102 -4.82 5.76 19.26
CA VAL A 102 -4.40 4.52 19.95
C VAL A 102 -4.60 3.26 19.11
N THR A 103 -5.33 3.34 18.01
CA THR A 103 -5.68 2.18 17.20
C THR A 103 -5.33 2.41 15.74
N GLN A 104 -4.43 1.57 15.22
CA GLN A 104 -4.08 1.51 13.81
C GLN A 104 -4.21 0.06 13.36
N ILE A 105 -4.84 -0.18 12.22
CA ILE A 105 -5.15 -1.52 11.73
C ILE A 105 -4.24 -1.86 10.54
N PRO A 106 -3.38 -2.90 10.64
CA PRO A 106 -2.67 -3.40 9.47
C PRO A 106 -3.67 -3.85 8.40
N THR A 107 -3.53 -3.29 7.20
CA THR A 107 -4.49 -3.50 6.12
C THR A 107 -3.78 -3.94 4.85
N ALA A 108 -4.35 -4.92 4.16
CA ALA A 108 -3.96 -5.35 2.84
C ALA A 108 -5.08 -5.00 1.87
N GLN A 109 -4.75 -4.24 0.82
CA GLN A 109 -5.72 -3.84 -0.19
C GLN A 109 -5.20 -4.19 -1.58
N GLN A 110 -5.97 -4.96 -2.34
CA GLN A 110 -5.63 -5.22 -3.72
C GLN A 110 -5.87 -3.98 -4.58
N ILE A 111 -4.86 -3.58 -5.34
CA ILE A 111 -4.95 -2.41 -6.23
C ILE A 111 -4.95 -2.77 -7.71
N ILE A 112 -4.39 -3.90 -8.08
CA ILE A 112 -4.41 -4.43 -9.44
C ILE A 112 -4.68 -5.94 -9.36
N PRO A 113 -5.66 -6.47 -10.10
CA PRO A 113 -6.71 -5.76 -10.81
C PRO A 113 -7.60 -4.95 -9.86
N PHE A 114 -8.21 -3.91 -10.39
CA PHE A 114 -9.08 -3.03 -9.61
C PHE A 114 -10.30 -3.80 -9.10
N GLU A 115 -10.49 -3.78 -7.78
CA GLU A 115 -11.72 -4.28 -7.16
C GLU A 115 -12.62 -3.09 -6.84
N ALA A 116 -13.83 -3.12 -7.41
CA ALA A 116 -14.83 -2.12 -7.07
C ALA A 116 -15.19 -2.25 -5.58
N PRO A 117 -15.40 -1.14 -4.84
CA PRO A 117 -15.86 -1.22 -3.47
C PRO A 117 -17.16 -2.03 -3.39
N GLU A 118 -17.33 -2.80 -2.33
CA GLU A 118 -18.59 -3.50 -2.09
C GLU A 118 -19.74 -2.49 -2.07
N GLY A 119 -20.78 -2.75 -2.85
CA GLY A 119 -21.91 -1.86 -3.01
C GLY A 119 -21.82 -0.89 -4.16
N ALA A 120 -20.70 -0.80 -4.86
CA ALA A 120 -20.66 -0.18 -6.17
C ALA A 120 -21.26 -1.15 -7.16
N GLU A 121 -22.57 -1.14 -7.29
CA GLU A 121 -23.21 -1.85 -8.38
C GLU A 121 -22.66 -1.24 -9.68
N ALA A 122 -22.18 -2.09 -10.56
CA ALA A 122 -21.98 -1.67 -11.93
C ALA A 122 -23.27 -1.00 -12.35
N ASP A 123 -23.19 0.25 -12.74
CA ASP A 123 -24.33 1.00 -13.20
C ASP A 123 -24.84 0.32 -14.46
N ASP A 124 -25.82 -0.52 -14.26
CA ASP A 124 -26.31 -1.50 -15.20
C ASP A 124 -27.32 -0.94 -16.19
N GLY A 125 -27.37 0.33 -16.38
CA GLY A 125 -28.44 0.77 -17.25
C GLY A 125 -28.16 2.01 -18.02
N THR A 126 -27.17 2.72 -17.69
CA THR A 126 -26.78 3.87 -18.47
C THR A 126 -25.81 3.42 -19.53
N LEU A 127 -26.39 3.03 -20.65
CA LEU A 127 -25.71 3.03 -21.92
C LEU A 127 -25.25 4.45 -22.19
N TYR A 128 -24.13 4.79 -21.62
CA TYR A 128 -23.41 5.95 -22.08
C TYR A 128 -22.80 5.55 -23.42
N ASP A 129 -23.28 6.15 -24.49
CA ASP A 129 -22.56 6.17 -25.75
C ASP A 129 -21.23 6.87 -25.51
N TYR A 130 -20.28 6.11 -24.98
CA TYR A 130 -18.94 6.61 -24.83
C TYR A 130 -18.23 6.58 -26.18
N GLU A 131 -18.07 7.75 -26.75
CA GLU A 131 -16.99 8.00 -27.67
C GLU A 131 -15.95 8.79 -26.87
N PRO A 132 -14.84 8.24 -26.55
CA PRO A 132 -14.07 7.10 -27.03
C PRO A 132 -14.50 5.75 -26.42
N SER A 133 -13.95 4.66 -26.98
CA SER A 133 -14.26 3.28 -26.58
C SER A 133 -14.06 3.05 -25.08
N GLU A 134 -14.75 2.04 -24.49
CA GLU A 134 -14.57 1.63 -23.10
C GLU A 134 -13.09 1.36 -22.76
N GLU A 135 -12.35 0.75 -23.70
CA GLU A 135 -10.93 0.46 -23.53
C GLU A 135 -10.10 1.72 -23.34
N ALA A 136 -10.39 2.78 -24.12
CA ALA A 136 -9.67 4.05 -23.99
C ALA A 136 -10.00 4.76 -22.68
N ILE A 137 -11.25 4.68 -22.22
CA ILE A 137 -11.67 5.24 -20.93
C ILE A 137 -11.00 4.49 -19.77
N LEU A 138 -10.97 3.15 -19.81
CA LEU A 138 -10.30 2.33 -18.80
C LEU A 138 -8.81 2.60 -18.79
N ALA A 139 -8.17 2.76 -19.96
CA ALA A 139 -6.74 3.08 -20.05
C ALA A 139 -6.41 4.44 -19.42
N ASP A 140 -7.33 5.40 -19.44
CA ASP A 140 -7.13 6.72 -18.84
C ASP A 140 -7.48 6.74 -17.34
N LEU A 141 -8.53 6.00 -16.95
CA LEU A 141 -9.00 5.97 -15.55
C LEU A 141 -8.17 5.04 -14.66
N LEU A 142 -7.64 3.94 -15.20
CA LEU A 142 -6.91 2.96 -14.40
C LEU A 142 -5.69 3.56 -13.70
N PRO A 143 -4.82 4.34 -14.35
CA PRO A 143 -3.70 4.99 -13.67
C PRO A 143 -4.14 5.92 -12.54
N ARG A 144 -5.24 6.65 -12.74
CA ARG A 144 -5.80 7.54 -11.71
C ARG A 144 -6.37 6.77 -10.54
N ALA A 145 -7.07 5.67 -10.81
CA ALA A 145 -7.62 4.81 -9.76
C ALA A 145 -6.51 4.21 -8.89
N VAL A 146 -5.46 3.70 -9.51
CA VAL A 146 -4.30 3.15 -8.79
C VAL A 146 -3.59 4.22 -7.98
N ALA A 147 -3.32 5.39 -8.57
CA ALA A 147 -2.67 6.50 -7.89
C ALA A 147 -3.50 7.00 -6.69
N THR A 148 -4.81 7.08 -6.84
CA THR A 148 -5.71 7.49 -5.77
C THR A 148 -5.70 6.51 -4.60
N GLN A 149 -5.70 5.20 -4.88
CA GLN A 149 -5.62 4.17 -3.84
C GLN A 149 -4.27 4.22 -3.12
N ILE A 150 -3.18 4.37 -3.85
CA ILE A 150 -1.84 4.51 -3.27
C ILE A 150 -1.76 5.77 -2.40
N PHE A 151 -2.27 6.88 -2.90
CA PHE A 151 -2.27 8.14 -2.16
C PHE A 151 -3.05 8.04 -0.85
N ALA A 152 -4.26 7.46 -0.90
CA ALA A 152 -5.07 7.23 0.28
C ALA A 152 -4.34 6.35 1.31
N ALA A 153 -3.69 5.28 0.86
CA ALA A 153 -2.93 4.38 1.72
C ALA A 153 -1.73 5.08 2.36
N LEU A 154 -1.00 5.90 1.61
CA LEU A 154 0.13 6.67 2.12
C LEU A 154 -0.30 7.70 3.17
N LEU A 155 -1.42 8.39 2.94
CA LEU A 155 -1.96 9.35 3.89
C LEU A 155 -2.43 8.67 5.18
N GLU A 156 -3.13 7.54 5.06
CA GLU A 156 -3.58 6.77 6.21
C GLU A 156 -2.39 6.23 7.02
N ASN A 157 -1.39 5.72 6.33
CA ASN A 157 -0.17 5.23 6.96
C ASN A 157 0.57 6.35 7.70
N GLY A 158 0.65 7.54 7.11
CA GLY A 158 1.25 8.72 7.74
C GLY A 158 0.49 9.17 8.99
N ALA A 159 -0.83 9.21 8.92
CA ALA A 159 -1.68 9.54 10.05
C ALA A 159 -1.55 8.51 11.18
N SER A 160 -1.48 7.23 10.83
CA SER A 160 -1.29 6.13 11.78
C SER A 160 0.07 6.21 12.48
N GLU A 161 1.12 6.53 11.75
CA GLU A 161 2.46 6.71 12.31
C GLU A 161 2.48 7.88 13.30
N GLN A 162 1.88 9.01 12.94
CA GLN A 162 1.78 10.16 13.84
C GLN A 162 0.95 9.84 15.07
N GLY A 163 -0.18 9.17 14.91
CA GLY A 163 -1.03 8.75 16.02
C GLY A 163 -0.29 7.85 17.00
N ALA A 164 0.43 6.85 16.49
CA ALA A 164 1.22 5.95 17.31
C ALA A 164 2.35 6.70 18.05
N ARG A 165 2.97 7.66 17.38
CA ARG A 165 4.03 8.49 17.98
C ARG A 165 3.47 9.37 19.10
N MET A 166 2.32 10.01 18.89
CA MET A 166 1.65 10.83 19.91
C MET A 166 1.24 9.98 21.12
N SER A 167 0.69 8.80 20.90
CA SER A 167 0.30 7.87 21.96
C SER A 167 1.51 7.42 22.79
N ALA A 168 2.62 7.11 22.12
CA ALA A 168 3.86 6.73 22.79
C ALA A 168 4.42 7.88 23.64
N MET A 169 4.38 9.12 23.13
CA MET A 169 4.83 10.30 23.86
C MET A 169 3.94 10.59 25.06
N ASP A 170 2.64 10.45 24.95
CA ASP A 170 1.68 10.64 26.05
C ASP A 170 1.94 9.61 27.15
N ASN A 171 2.14 8.35 26.82
CA ASN A 171 2.48 7.30 27.76
C ASN A 171 3.83 7.57 28.46
N ALA A 172 4.82 8.03 27.73
CA ALA A 172 6.13 8.39 28.29
C ALA A 172 6.01 9.54 29.29
N THR A 173 5.22 10.56 28.97
CA THR A 173 4.97 11.71 29.84
C THR A 173 4.22 11.28 31.11
N ARG A 174 3.24 10.42 30.99
CA ARG A 174 2.49 9.88 32.12
C ARG A 174 3.39 9.07 33.04
N ASN A 175 4.20 8.17 32.48
CA ASN A 175 5.13 7.36 33.25
C ASN A 175 6.17 8.21 33.94
N ALA A 176 6.69 9.27 33.32
CA ALA A 176 7.61 10.22 33.94
C ALA A 176 6.95 10.95 35.13
N GLY A 177 5.66 11.31 35.01
CA GLY A 177 4.90 11.93 36.09
C GLY A 177 4.71 11.00 37.31
N GLU A 178 4.51 9.70 37.05
CA GLU A 178 4.37 8.72 38.14
C GLU A 178 5.69 8.41 38.87
N MET A 179 6.82 8.72 38.25
CA MET A 179 8.14 8.50 38.85
C MET A 179 8.61 9.66 39.74
N ILE A 180 7.88 10.76 39.80
CA ILE A 180 8.13 11.90 40.69
C ILE A 180 7.22 11.79 41.90
#